data_e1ff7644c6d90c67d2dd2b170d99f4ee
#
_entry.id   e1ff7644c6d90c67d2dd2b170d99f4ee
#
_cell.length_a   1.000
_cell.length_b   1.000
_cell.length_c   1.000
_cell.angle_alpha   90.00
_cell.angle_beta   90.00
_cell.angle_gamma   90.00
#
_symmetry.space_group_name_H-M   'P 1'
#
loop_
_entity.id
_entity.type
_entity.pdbx_description
1 polymer ?
#
loop_
_entity_poly.entity_id
_entity_poly.type
_entity_poly.pdbx_seq_one_letter_code
_entity_poly.pdbx_strand_id
1 'polypeptide(L)'
;QTWCDGMYMGPALLAQIIKYNGKTNNLSASENDWDILAKQFTISWKQLHDGTTGLMYHGFTANPGVDASADWAEVTKGGTTYHSASFWGRANAWYFMALVDVLEAMPADNSNYTTLKGYLTSLAAGIKKYQDSETGCWYQVLDKTPASLTGNYLEASCSSIFTAAYLKAIRLGLLDKATYGPVAKKAYEGLVNQFMVYDNTDNNTVQLVHSCTSAGLGNGRAGDDDYYINGSSDAQYVTSADPNGKVNNKAMYYTEG
;
A
#
# COMPACT_ATOMS: atom_id res chain seq x y z
N GLN A 1 -16.86 2.05 -6.78
CA GLN A 1 -15.54 2.48 -6.29
C GLN A 1 -14.63 1.28 -6.09
N THR A 2 -13.34 1.44 -6.36
CA THR A 2 -12.30 0.44 -6.08
C THR A 2 -11.12 1.13 -5.44
N TRP A 3 -10.64 0.62 -4.30
CA TRP A 3 -9.47 1.11 -3.58
C TRP A 3 -8.36 0.06 -3.60
N CYS A 4 -7.12 0.49 -3.51
CA CYS A 4 -5.97 -0.43 -3.41
C CYS A 4 -6.08 -1.38 -2.22
N ASP A 5 -6.68 -0.94 -1.12
CA ASP A 5 -6.97 -1.74 0.08
C ASP A 5 -7.80 -2.96 -0.27
N GLY A 6 -8.87 -2.77 -1.05
CA GLY A 6 -9.74 -3.85 -1.50
C GLY A 6 -9.01 -4.93 -2.32
N MET A 7 -7.93 -4.56 -3.01
CA MET A 7 -7.13 -5.51 -3.79
C MET A 7 -6.36 -6.51 -2.90
N TYR A 8 -5.97 -6.09 -1.69
CA TYR A 8 -5.39 -7.01 -0.71
C TYR A 8 -6.46 -7.84 0.00
N MET A 9 -7.53 -7.19 0.49
CA MET A 9 -8.58 -7.85 1.28
C MET A 9 -9.38 -8.90 0.49
N GLY A 10 -9.68 -8.65 -0.77
CA GLY A 10 -10.45 -9.55 -1.63
C GLY A 10 -9.57 -10.50 -2.46
N PRO A 11 -8.88 -10.02 -3.49
CA PRO A 11 -8.13 -10.87 -4.42
C PRO A 11 -7.05 -11.74 -3.78
N ALA A 12 -6.33 -11.28 -2.76
CA ALA A 12 -5.33 -12.11 -2.08
C ALA A 12 -5.98 -13.29 -1.34
N LEU A 13 -7.10 -13.06 -0.65
CA LEU A 13 -7.89 -14.14 -0.03
C LEU A 13 -8.45 -15.08 -1.09
N LEU A 14 -9.01 -14.54 -2.18
CA LEU A 14 -9.56 -15.34 -3.27
C LEU A 14 -8.49 -16.26 -3.88
N ALA A 15 -7.26 -15.79 -4.06
CA ALA A 15 -6.16 -16.60 -4.56
C ALA A 15 -5.88 -17.82 -3.66
N GLN A 16 -5.94 -17.66 -2.34
CA GLN A 16 -5.78 -18.77 -1.40
C GLN A 16 -6.95 -19.75 -1.48
N ILE A 17 -8.16 -19.26 -1.64
CA ILE A 17 -9.36 -20.12 -1.80
C ILE A 17 -9.25 -20.94 -3.09
N ILE A 18 -8.89 -20.32 -4.21
CA ILE A 18 -8.70 -21.02 -5.50
C ILE A 18 -7.62 -22.10 -5.37
N LYS A 19 -6.49 -21.74 -4.75
CA LYS A 19 -5.38 -22.66 -4.52
C LYS A 19 -5.81 -23.85 -3.64
N TYR A 20 -6.56 -23.58 -2.57
CA TYR A 20 -7.03 -24.60 -1.62
C TYR A 20 -8.05 -25.55 -2.25
N ASN A 21 -9.04 -25.01 -2.97
CA ASN A 21 -10.12 -25.79 -3.58
C ASN A 21 -9.65 -26.57 -4.81
N GLY A 22 -8.50 -26.25 -5.37
CA GLY A 22 -8.02 -26.86 -6.60
C GLY A 22 -8.94 -26.59 -7.79
N LYS A 23 -9.00 -27.53 -8.74
CA LYS A 23 -9.77 -27.39 -9.98
C LYS A 23 -11.26 -27.75 -9.85
N THR A 24 -11.75 -28.08 -8.68
CA THR A 24 -13.06 -28.75 -8.49
C THR A 24 -14.23 -27.80 -8.30
N ASN A 25 -14.02 -26.56 -7.90
CA ASN A 25 -15.07 -25.58 -7.65
C ASN A 25 -14.74 -24.25 -8.32
N ASN A 26 -15.28 -24.02 -9.49
CA ASN A 26 -15.19 -22.71 -10.15
C ASN A 26 -16.19 -21.73 -9.52
N LEU A 27 -15.76 -20.49 -9.30
CA LEU A 27 -16.61 -19.40 -8.81
C LEU A 27 -17.61 -18.94 -9.88
N SER A 28 -17.33 -19.21 -11.14
CA SER A 28 -18.19 -18.94 -12.27
C SER A 28 -18.26 -20.14 -13.20
N ALA A 29 -19.46 -20.42 -13.73
CA ALA A 29 -19.65 -21.47 -14.74
C ALA A 29 -19.06 -21.09 -16.12
N SER A 30 -18.75 -19.82 -16.37
CA SER A 30 -18.35 -19.29 -17.67
C SER A 30 -16.91 -18.76 -17.73
N GLU A 31 -16.28 -18.50 -16.59
CA GLU A 31 -14.92 -17.95 -16.53
C GLU A 31 -14.06 -18.77 -15.55
N ASN A 32 -12.77 -18.89 -15.84
CA ASN A 32 -11.80 -19.45 -14.92
C ASN A 32 -11.60 -18.53 -13.73
N ASP A 33 -11.52 -19.06 -12.53
CA ASP A 33 -11.37 -18.29 -11.29
C ASP A 33 -10.11 -17.41 -11.29
N TRP A 34 -9.01 -17.90 -11.86
CA TRP A 34 -7.79 -17.10 -12.05
C TRP A 34 -7.96 -15.94 -13.01
N ASP A 35 -8.81 -16.09 -14.06
CA ASP A 35 -9.10 -15.02 -15.01
C ASP A 35 -9.96 -13.94 -14.35
N ILE A 36 -10.93 -14.33 -13.52
CA ILE A 36 -11.75 -13.40 -12.72
C ILE A 36 -10.86 -12.58 -11.79
N LEU A 37 -9.94 -13.27 -11.07
CA LEU A 37 -9.01 -12.63 -10.16
C LEU A 37 -8.06 -11.67 -10.91
N ALA A 38 -7.42 -12.13 -11.98
CA ALA A 38 -6.49 -11.32 -12.76
C ALA A 38 -7.16 -10.09 -13.40
N LYS A 39 -8.42 -10.21 -13.78
CA LYS A 39 -9.24 -9.11 -14.31
C LYS A 39 -9.40 -7.97 -13.30
N GLN A 40 -9.49 -8.26 -11.98
CA GLN A 40 -9.54 -7.22 -10.95
C GLN A 40 -8.24 -6.40 -10.94
N PHE A 41 -7.09 -7.06 -11.02
CA PHE A 41 -5.79 -6.38 -11.12
C PHE A 41 -5.65 -5.59 -12.41
N THR A 42 -6.06 -6.14 -13.55
CA THR A 42 -5.95 -5.46 -14.84
C THR A 42 -6.80 -4.19 -14.89
N ILE A 43 -8.02 -4.24 -14.36
CA ILE A 43 -8.91 -3.08 -14.29
C ILE A 43 -8.35 -2.03 -13.35
N SER A 44 -7.99 -2.40 -12.13
CA SER A 44 -7.46 -1.47 -11.13
C SER A 44 -6.11 -0.88 -11.57
N TRP A 45 -5.23 -1.68 -12.17
CA TRP A 45 -3.96 -1.20 -12.73
C TRP A 45 -4.18 -0.10 -13.78
N LYS A 46 -5.07 -0.35 -14.73
CA LYS A 46 -5.38 0.61 -15.80
C LYS A 46 -5.88 1.96 -15.26
N GLN A 47 -6.61 1.94 -14.15
CA GLN A 47 -7.24 3.13 -13.57
C GLN A 47 -6.37 3.87 -12.55
N LEU A 48 -5.52 3.13 -11.83
CA LEU A 48 -4.80 3.66 -10.67
C LEU A 48 -3.31 3.86 -10.89
N HIS A 49 -2.68 3.12 -11.82
CA HIS A 49 -1.24 3.20 -12.02
C HIS A 49 -0.86 4.47 -12.79
N ASP A 50 0.01 5.27 -12.19
CA ASP A 50 0.64 6.42 -12.86
C ASP A 50 1.96 6.01 -13.50
N GLY A 51 2.02 6.08 -14.83
CA GLY A 51 3.21 5.69 -15.61
C GLY A 51 4.44 6.58 -15.41
N THR A 52 4.27 7.78 -14.84
CA THR A 52 5.36 8.73 -14.59
C THR A 52 6.10 8.42 -13.28
N THR A 53 5.34 8.18 -12.24
CA THR A 53 5.88 7.85 -10.92
C THR A 53 6.13 6.36 -10.74
N GLY A 54 5.33 5.52 -11.40
CA GLY A 54 5.28 4.08 -11.18
C GLY A 54 4.48 3.69 -9.94
N LEU A 55 3.72 4.62 -9.36
CA LEU A 55 2.92 4.42 -8.14
C LEU A 55 1.44 4.24 -8.47
N MET A 56 0.68 3.84 -7.44
CA MET A 56 -0.77 3.69 -7.51
C MET A 56 -1.47 4.84 -6.78
N TYR A 57 -2.47 5.46 -7.41
CA TYR A 57 -3.44 6.27 -6.68
C TYR A 57 -4.24 5.40 -5.71
N HIS A 58 -4.78 5.98 -4.63
CA HIS A 58 -5.45 5.22 -3.57
C HIS A 58 -6.72 4.52 -4.07
N GLY A 59 -7.56 5.21 -4.83
CA GLY A 59 -8.80 4.64 -5.35
C GLY A 59 -9.30 5.32 -6.62
N PHE A 60 -10.23 4.66 -7.29
CA PHE A 60 -10.95 5.23 -8.43
C PHE A 60 -12.45 4.95 -8.38
N THR A 61 -13.23 5.76 -9.09
CA THR A 61 -14.65 5.52 -9.36
C THR A 61 -14.93 5.65 -10.86
N ALA A 62 -15.85 4.83 -11.36
CA ALA A 62 -16.28 4.93 -12.75
C ALA A 62 -17.34 6.01 -12.98
N ASN A 63 -18.06 6.42 -11.93
CA ASN A 63 -19.23 7.33 -12.01
C ASN A 63 -19.20 8.38 -10.88
N PRO A 64 -18.32 9.36 -10.92
CA PRO A 64 -18.17 10.34 -9.83
C PRO A 64 -19.41 11.22 -9.62
N GLY A 65 -20.20 11.46 -10.65
CA GLY A 65 -21.43 12.26 -10.56
C GLY A 65 -22.66 11.54 -10.04
N VAL A 66 -22.59 10.22 -9.87
CA VAL A 66 -23.73 9.38 -9.42
C VAL A 66 -23.57 8.95 -7.97
N ASP A 67 -22.33 8.83 -7.51
CA ASP A 67 -22.01 8.43 -6.15
C ASP A 67 -21.59 9.67 -5.34
N ALA A 68 -22.51 10.16 -4.52
CA ALA A 68 -22.25 11.32 -3.65
C ALA A 68 -21.11 11.10 -2.64
N SER A 69 -20.70 9.84 -2.42
CA SER A 69 -19.55 9.51 -1.59
C SER A 69 -18.23 9.55 -2.36
N ALA A 70 -18.24 9.86 -3.64
CA ALA A 70 -17.07 9.98 -4.51
C ALA A 70 -16.63 11.44 -4.73
N ASP A 71 -16.86 12.30 -3.75
CA ASP A 71 -16.43 13.72 -3.70
C ASP A 71 -14.91 13.91 -3.78
N TRP A 72 -14.16 12.86 -3.46
CA TRP A 72 -12.71 12.78 -3.52
C TRP A 72 -12.14 12.53 -4.91
N ALA A 73 -12.97 12.07 -5.85
CA ALA A 73 -12.51 11.69 -7.18
C ALA A 73 -12.28 12.93 -8.03
N GLU A 74 -11.03 13.32 -8.16
CA GLU A 74 -10.68 14.40 -9.08
C GLU A 74 -10.95 13.97 -10.52
N VAL A 75 -11.68 14.82 -11.21
CA VAL A 75 -11.64 14.83 -12.67
C VAL A 75 -10.27 15.36 -13.03
N THR A 76 -9.35 14.47 -13.40
CA THR A 76 -8.06 14.90 -13.91
C THR A 76 -8.29 15.98 -14.97
N LYS A 77 -7.61 17.11 -14.83
CA LYS A 77 -7.76 18.27 -15.70
C LYS A 77 -7.77 17.86 -17.16
N GLY A 78 -8.94 17.88 -17.78
CA GLY A 78 -9.15 17.47 -19.17
C GLY A 78 -9.24 15.96 -19.44
N GLY A 79 -9.37 15.12 -18.40
CA GLY A 79 -9.33 13.68 -18.49
C GLY A 79 -10.62 12.94 -18.11
N THR A 80 -10.60 11.68 -18.35
CA THR A 80 -11.67 10.72 -18.10
C THR A 80 -11.40 9.80 -16.92
N THR A 81 -10.34 10.07 -16.14
CA THR A 81 -9.96 9.26 -14.99
C THR A 81 -10.38 9.94 -13.70
N TYR A 82 -11.08 9.20 -12.88
CA TYR A 82 -11.70 9.65 -11.64
C TYR A 82 -11.03 8.93 -10.46
N HIS A 83 -9.79 9.28 -10.17
CA HIS A 83 -9.00 8.73 -9.07
C HIS A 83 -8.72 9.78 -7.98
N SER A 84 -8.24 9.34 -6.82
CA SER A 84 -7.74 10.23 -5.76
C SER A 84 -6.50 11.00 -6.22
N ALA A 85 -6.21 12.13 -5.55
CA ALA A 85 -5.18 13.05 -6.01
C ALA A 85 -3.74 12.61 -5.67
N SER A 86 -3.53 11.93 -4.54
CA SER A 86 -2.20 11.65 -4.00
C SER A 86 -1.86 10.16 -3.91
N PHE A 87 -0.55 9.87 -3.80
CA PHE A 87 -0.02 8.51 -3.68
C PHE A 87 0.18 8.13 -2.21
N TRP A 88 -0.88 7.66 -1.58
CA TRP A 88 -0.82 7.21 -0.19
C TRP A 88 0.04 5.95 -0.02
N GLY A 89 0.96 5.98 0.95
CA GLY A 89 1.93 4.90 1.17
C GLY A 89 1.29 3.54 1.41
N ARG A 90 0.33 3.47 2.33
CA ARG A 90 -0.34 2.20 2.67
C ARG A 90 -1.19 1.64 1.54
N ALA A 91 -1.81 2.48 0.71
CA ALA A 91 -2.55 2.02 -0.46
C ALA A 91 -1.64 1.29 -1.45
N ASN A 92 -0.48 1.87 -1.75
CA ASN A 92 0.55 1.24 -2.57
C ASN A 92 1.08 -0.06 -1.94
N ALA A 93 1.23 -0.07 -0.61
CA ALA A 93 1.70 -1.23 0.13
C ALA A 93 0.72 -2.40 0.05
N TRP A 94 -0.59 -2.16 0.21
CA TRP A 94 -1.61 -3.16 0.03
C TRP A 94 -1.60 -3.78 -1.36
N TYR A 95 -1.55 -2.92 -2.40
CA TYR A 95 -1.54 -3.40 -3.77
C TYR A 95 -0.29 -4.23 -4.09
N PHE A 96 0.88 -3.79 -3.61
CA PHE A 96 2.15 -4.47 -3.80
C PHE A 96 2.16 -5.85 -3.12
N MET A 97 1.73 -5.93 -1.86
CA MET A 97 1.64 -7.20 -1.14
C MET A 97 0.61 -8.13 -1.78
N ALA A 98 -0.54 -7.61 -2.24
CA ALA A 98 -1.55 -8.40 -2.93
C ALA A 98 -1.00 -9.09 -4.19
N LEU A 99 -0.20 -8.38 -5.00
CA LEU A 99 0.45 -8.97 -6.16
C LEU A 99 1.42 -10.10 -5.78
N VAL A 100 2.19 -9.91 -4.70
CA VAL A 100 3.12 -10.95 -4.21
C VAL A 100 2.36 -12.20 -3.74
N ASP A 101 1.29 -12.02 -2.96
CA ASP A 101 0.51 -13.12 -2.40
C ASP A 101 -0.26 -13.90 -3.48
N VAL A 102 -0.80 -13.18 -4.45
CA VAL A 102 -1.48 -13.80 -5.59
C VAL A 102 -0.50 -14.60 -6.46
N LEU A 103 0.68 -14.03 -6.77
CA LEU A 103 1.69 -14.73 -7.56
C LEU A 103 2.32 -15.92 -6.83
N GLU A 104 2.36 -15.93 -5.50
CA GLU A 104 2.75 -17.11 -4.72
C GLU A 104 1.72 -18.24 -4.83
N ALA A 105 0.45 -17.88 -4.96
CA ALA A 105 -0.64 -18.86 -5.03
C ALA A 105 -0.92 -19.34 -6.46
N MET A 106 -0.77 -18.46 -7.45
CA MET A 106 -1.09 -18.72 -8.86
C MET A 106 -0.08 -19.68 -9.49
N PRO A 107 -0.52 -20.70 -10.27
CA PRO A 107 0.40 -21.53 -11.04
C PRO A 107 1.20 -20.70 -12.05
N ALA A 108 2.50 -20.98 -12.16
CA ALA A 108 3.41 -20.20 -13.01
C ALA A 108 3.11 -20.36 -14.52
N ASP A 109 2.42 -21.42 -14.91
CA ASP A 109 1.94 -21.69 -16.26
C ASP A 109 0.57 -21.07 -16.58
N ASN A 110 -0.04 -20.37 -15.62
CA ASN A 110 -1.28 -19.63 -15.85
C ASN A 110 -1.05 -18.47 -16.83
N SER A 111 -1.96 -18.31 -17.79
CA SER A 111 -1.88 -17.27 -18.84
C SER A 111 -1.76 -15.84 -18.30
N ASN A 112 -2.27 -15.56 -17.11
CA ASN A 112 -2.22 -14.24 -16.49
C ASN A 112 -0.96 -13.98 -15.66
N TYR A 113 -0.17 -15.02 -15.34
CA TYR A 113 0.98 -14.93 -14.44
C TYR A 113 2.01 -13.88 -14.88
N THR A 114 2.38 -13.91 -16.15
CA THR A 114 3.36 -12.97 -16.72
C THR A 114 2.88 -11.52 -16.65
N THR A 115 1.59 -11.27 -16.89
CA THR A 115 0.99 -9.95 -16.79
C THR A 115 1.04 -9.41 -15.36
N LEU A 116 0.60 -10.20 -14.38
CA LEU A 116 0.63 -9.80 -12.98
C LEU A 116 2.06 -9.62 -12.45
N LYS A 117 3.00 -10.47 -12.88
CA LYS A 117 4.43 -10.31 -12.56
C LYS A 117 4.99 -9.01 -13.16
N GLY A 118 4.54 -8.61 -14.35
CA GLY A 118 4.86 -7.32 -14.96
C GLY A 118 4.39 -6.14 -14.10
N TYR A 119 3.16 -6.19 -13.58
CA TYR A 119 2.64 -5.18 -12.65
C TYR A 119 3.46 -5.14 -11.35
N LEU A 120 3.77 -6.29 -10.77
CA LEU A 120 4.63 -6.38 -9.58
C LEU A 120 5.99 -5.70 -9.81
N THR A 121 6.65 -6.01 -10.93
CA THR A 121 7.98 -5.47 -11.24
C THR A 121 7.94 -3.95 -11.46
N SER A 122 6.92 -3.47 -12.16
CA SER A 122 6.73 -2.03 -12.40
C SER A 122 6.49 -1.27 -11.08
N LEU A 123 5.59 -1.76 -10.24
CA LEU A 123 5.29 -1.14 -8.95
C LEU A 123 6.50 -1.20 -8.00
N ALA A 124 7.23 -2.33 -7.97
CA ALA A 124 8.47 -2.45 -7.21
C ALA A 124 9.51 -1.39 -7.59
N ALA A 125 9.65 -1.10 -8.89
CA ALA A 125 10.56 -0.07 -9.36
C ALA A 125 10.10 1.34 -8.94
N GLY A 126 8.80 1.63 -9.02
CA GLY A 126 8.20 2.88 -8.54
C GLY A 126 8.43 3.08 -7.04
N ILE A 127 8.09 2.09 -6.22
CA ILE A 127 8.27 2.14 -4.76
C ILE A 127 9.75 2.35 -4.40
N LYS A 128 10.67 1.60 -5.04
CA LYS A 128 12.12 1.77 -4.83
C LYS A 128 12.59 3.20 -5.10
N LYS A 129 12.07 3.86 -6.13
CA LYS A 129 12.44 5.23 -6.51
C LYS A 129 12.20 6.25 -5.38
N TYR A 130 11.18 6.00 -4.55
CA TYR A 130 10.78 6.90 -3.48
C TYR A 130 11.19 6.42 -2.08
N GLN A 131 12.06 5.41 -2.00
CA GLN A 131 12.67 5.03 -0.73
C GLN A 131 13.56 6.19 -0.23
N ASP A 132 13.33 6.64 1.00
CA ASP A 132 14.17 7.67 1.60
C ASP A 132 15.63 7.20 1.69
N SER A 133 16.53 8.01 1.14
CA SER A 133 17.93 7.64 0.98
C SER A 133 18.72 7.64 2.29
N GLU A 134 18.22 8.29 3.33
CA GLU A 134 18.85 8.33 4.65
C GLU A 134 18.38 7.17 5.51
N THR A 135 17.09 7.04 5.68
CA THR A 135 16.48 6.08 6.61
C THR A 135 16.16 4.72 6.00
N GLY A 136 15.92 4.66 4.68
CA GLY A 136 15.44 3.46 4.00
C GLY A 136 13.94 3.19 4.12
N CYS A 137 13.20 4.05 4.81
CA CYS A 137 11.75 3.99 4.96
C CYS A 137 11.02 4.81 3.89
N TRP A 138 9.69 4.88 3.96
CA TRP A 138 8.87 5.64 3.03
C TRP A 138 7.96 6.61 3.76
N TYR A 139 7.67 7.72 3.08
CA TYR A 139 6.78 8.76 3.59
C TYR A 139 5.30 8.39 3.41
N GLN A 140 4.44 9.03 4.21
CA GLN A 140 2.98 8.90 4.16
C GLN A 140 2.43 9.19 2.75
N VAL A 141 2.86 10.29 2.12
CA VAL A 141 2.66 10.60 0.70
C VAL A 141 3.97 10.31 -0.02
N LEU A 142 3.99 9.29 -0.86
CA LEU A 142 5.22 8.63 -1.34
C LEU A 142 6.12 9.51 -2.18
N ASP A 143 5.56 10.29 -3.09
CA ASP A 143 6.30 11.11 -4.05
C ASP A 143 6.71 12.48 -3.51
N LYS A 144 6.49 12.73 -2.24
CA LYS A 144 6.81 13.96 -1.53
C LYS A 144 7.80 13.71 -0.40
N THR A 145 8.59 14.75 -0.11
CA THR A 145 9.45 14.80 1.07
C THR A 145 8.96 15.90 2.01
N PRO A 146 9.41 15.99 3.27
CA PRO A 146 9.06 17.11 4.15
C PRO A 146 9.42 18.48 3.59
N ALA A 147 10.43 18.56 2.72
CA ALA A 147 10.81 19.80 2.05
C ALA A 147 9.80 20.24 0.96
N SER A 148 9.12 19.29 0.31
CA SER A 148 8.10 19.55 -0.73
C SER A 148 6.67 19.53 -0.20
N LEU A 149 6.43 18.85 0.92
CA LEU A 149 5.13 18.77 1.60
C LEU A 149 5.36 18.85 3.12
N THR A 150 5.14 20.04 3.67
CA THR A 150 5.31 20.26 5.11
C THR A 150 4.40 19.34 5.93
N GLY A 151 4.97 18.67 6.92
CA GLY A 151 4.25 17.72 7.75
C GLY A 151 4.24 16.28 7.22
N ASN A 152 4.75 16.01 6.01
CA ASN A 152 4.90 14.64 5.55
C ASN A 152 5.92 13.91 6.44
N TYR A 153 5.63 12.67 6.79
CA TYR A 153 6.39 11.90 7.76
C TYR A 153 6.69 10.48 7.26
N LEU A 154 7.76 9.87 7.79
CA LEU A 154 8.05 8.45 7.56
C LEU A 154 6.97 7.61 8.24
N GLU A 155 6.32 6.74 7.46
CA GLU A 155 5.14 6.00 7.91
C GLU A 155 5.47 4.52 8.10
N ALA A 156 5.20 4.02 9.30
CA ALA A 156 5.63 2.69 9.73
C ALA A 156 4.91 1.57 8.98
N SER A 157 3.59 1.68 8.77
CA SER A 157 2.82 0.56 8.20
C SER A 157 3.15 0.32 6.73
N CYS A 158 3.22 1.37 5.91
CA CYS A 158 3.61 1.18 4.51
C CYS A 158 5.05 0.69 4.38
N SER A 159 5.97 1.23 5.19
CA SER A 159 7.37 0.80 5.21
C SER A 159 7.50 -0.67 5.61
N SER A 160 6.72 -1.12 6.59
CA SER A 160 6.71 -2.53 7.03
C SER A 160 6.19 -3.46 5.94
N ILE A 161 5.06 -3.12 5.32
CA ILE A 161 4.47 -3.94 4.26
C ILE A 161 5.39 -3.97 3.02
N PHE A 162 5.98 -2.83 2.61
CA PHE A 162 6.94 -2.80 1.50
C PHE A 162 8.15 -3.70 1.79
N THR A 163 8.71 -3.61 2.99
CA THR A 163 9.85 -4.44 3.40
C THR A 163 9.50 -5.93 3.32
N ALA A 164 8.38 -6.34 3.90
CA ALA A 164 7.91 -7.71 3.88
C ALA A 164 7.64 -8.20 2.44
N ALA A 165 6.99 -7.37 1.59
CA ALA A 165 6.68 -7.69 0.21
C ALA A 165 7.96 -7.85 -0.63
N TYR A 166 8.94 -6.96 -0.51
CA TYR A 166 10.23 -7.12 -1.18
C TYR A 166 10.94 -8.40 -0.77
N LEU A 167 11.08 -8.66 0.53
CA LEU A 167 11.73 -9.88 1.03
C LEU A 167 11.02 -11.15 0.55
N LYS A 168 9.69 -11.15 0.61
CA LYS A 168 8.87 -12.27 0.13
C LYS A 168 9.01 -12.45 -1.39
N ALA A 169 8.93 -11.40 -2.18
CA ALA A 169 9.08 -11.46 -3.63
C ALA A 169 10.47 -11.94 -4.07
N ILE A 170 11.53 -11.51 -3.36
CA ILE A 170 12.89 -12.00 -3.60
C ILE A 170 12.99 -13.50 -3.28
N ARG A 171 12.47 -13.93 -2.13
CA ARG A 171 12.46 -15.35 -1.72
C ARG A 171 11.76 -16.24 -2.73
N LEU A 172 10.67 -15.74 -3.34
CA LEU A 172 9.89 -16.44 -4.35
C LEU A 172 10.50 -16.37 -5.78
N GLY A 173 11.59 -15.62 -5.98
CA GLY A 173 12.18 -15.42 -7.31
C GLY A 173 11.33 -14.54 -8.23
N LEU A 174 10.38 -13.77 -7.67
CA LEU A 174 9.56 -12.82 -8.42
C LEU A 174 10.31 -11.53 -8.73
N LEU A 175 11.21 -11.11 -7.84
CA LEU A 175 12.08 -9.94 -8.00
C LEU A 175 13.55 -10.35 -7.90
N ASP A 176 14.40 -9.65 -8.67
CA ASP A 176 15.84 -9.88 -8.68
C ASP A 176 16.49 -9.46 -7.34
N LYS A 177 17.21 -10.41 -6.72
CA LYS A 177 17.88 -10.21 -5.43
C LYS A 177 18.99 -9.15 -5.49
N ALA A 178 19.72 -9.05 -6.61
CA ALA A 178 20.81 -8.09 -6.71
C ALA A 178 20.28 -6.66 -6.72
N THR A 179 19.14 -6.44 -7.39
CA THR A 179 18.48 -5.14 -7.52
C THR A 179 17.72 -4.71 -6.26
N TYR A 180 16.96 -5.64 -5.67
CA TYR A 180 16.00 -5.30 -4.59
C TYR A 180 16.44 -5.76 -3.19
N GLY A 181 17.46 -6.60 -3.09
CA GLY A 181 18.04 -7.01 -1.82
C GLY A 181 18.59 -5.86 -0.98
N PRO A 182 19.37 -4.93 -1.57
CA PRO A 182 19.82 -3.73 -0.86
C PRO A 182 18.67 -2.83 -0.38
N VAL A 183 17.60 -2.69 -1.20
CA VAL A 183 16.39 -1.93 -0.85
C VAL A 183 15.72 -2.54 0.40
N ALA A 184 15.44 -3.84 0.36
CA ALA A 184 14.80 -4.55 1.46
C ALA A 184 15.64 -4.56 2.75
N LYS A 185 16.97 -4.75 2.62
CA LYS A 185 17.89 -4.71 3.77
C LYS A 185 17.87 -3.33 4.45
N LYS A 186 18.03 -2.27 3.65
CA LYS A 186 18.02 -0.90 4.17
C LYS A 186 16.67 -0.55 4.81
N ALA A 187 15.55 -0.98 4.20
CA ALA A 187 14.23 -0.80 4.74
C ALA A 187 14.06 -1.50 6.10
N TYR A 188 14.52 -2.74 6.24
CA TYR A 188 14.48 -3.46 7.51
C TYR A 188 15.28 -2.76 8.61
N GLU A 189 16.49 -2.31 8.30
CA GLU A 189 17.30 -1.53 9.23
C GLU A 189 16.60 -0.22 9.63
N GLY A 190 16.00 0.45 8.65
CA GLY A 190 15.20 1.65 8.88
C GLY A 190 13.97 1.41 9.78
N LEU A 191 13.23 0.32 9.57
CA LEU A 191 12.11 -0.05 10.42
C LEU A 191 12.51 -0.17 11.89
N VAL A 192 13.59 -0.90 12.15
CA VAL A 192 14.09 -1.09 13.52
C VAL A 192 14.53 0.25 14.14
N ASN A 193 15.21 1.08 13.37
CA ASN A 193 15.79 2.32 13.89
C ASN A 193 14.78 3.47 14.02
N GLN A 194 13.76 3.52 13.15
CA GLN A 194 12.82 4.64 13.11
C GLN A 194 11.52 4.38 13.87
N PHE A 195 11.07 3.13 13.93
CA PHE A 195 9.70 2.84 14.36
C PHE A 195 9.60 1.90 15.55
N MET A 196 10.65 1.15 15.89
CA MET A 196 10.62 0.28 17.07
C MET A 196 11.15 1.03 18.29
N VAL A 197 10.31 1.22 19.28
CA VAL A 197 10.68 1.80 20.58
C VAL A 197 10.61 0.72 21.64
N TYR A 198 11.72 0.53 22.32
CA TYR A 198 11.78 -0.37 23.46
C TYR A 198 11.52 0.40 24.75
N ASP A 199 10.43 0.05 25.43
CA ASP A 199 10.05 0.63 26.72
C ASP A 199 10.42 -0.36 27.85
N ASN A 200 11.49 -0.06 28.58
CA ASN A 200 11.93 -0.86 29.72
C ASN A 200 11.25 -0.44 31.03
N THR A 201 10.41 0.59 31.02
CA THR A 201 9.70 1.06 32.21
C THR A 201 8.31 0.40 32.33
N ASP A 202 7.74 -0.07 31.22
CA ASP A 202 6.47 -0.77 31.19
C ASP A 202 6.61 -2.20 30.65
N ASN A 203 6.92 -3.13 31.55
CA ASN A 203 7.00 -4.58 31.31
C ASN A 203 7.90 -5.04 30.14
N ASN A 204 8.91 -4.26 29.76
CA ASN A 204 9.77 -4.53 28.62
C ASN A 204 9.02 -4.68 27.30
N THR A 205 8.08 -3.80 27.04
CA THR A 205 7.30 -3.82 25.80
C THR A 205 8.06 -3.23 24.62
N VAL A 206 7.79 -3.72 23.42
CA VAL A 206 8.23 -3.13 22.18
C VAL A 206 7.02 -2.48 21.52
N GLN A 207 7.15 -1.20 21.19
CA GLN A 207 6.09 -0.43 20.54
C GLN A 207 6.49 -0.11 19.10
N LEU A 208 5.53 -0.18 18.18
CA LEU A 208 5.66 0.35 16.83
C LEU A 208 5.05 1.74 16.80
N VAL A 209 5.85 2.75 16.42
CA VAL A 209 5.44 4.15 16.39
C VAL A 209 5.34 4.68 14.96
N HIS A 210 4.82 5.90 14.77
CA HIS A 210 4.67 6.55 13.46
C HIS A 210 3.79 5.79 12.45
N SER A 211 2.79 5.06 12.92
CA SER A 211 1.81 4.40 12.05
C SER A 211 0.59 5.30 11.85
N CYS A 212 0.21 5.53 10.61
CA CYS A 212 -1.06 6.16 10.25
C CYS A 212 -2.23 5.37 10.86
N THR A 213 -3.12 6.03 11.57
CA THR A 213 -4.28 5.39 12.19
C THR A 213 -5.15 4.70 11.15
N SER A 214 -5.69 5.50 10.25
CA SER A 214 -6.42 5.03 9.07
C SER A 214 -6.49 6.16 8.04
N ALA A 215 -6.71 5.80 6.78
CA ALA A 215 -7.12 6.73 5.77
C ALA A 215 -8.13 6.06 4.84
N GLY A 216 -9.11 6.81 4.38
CA GLY A 216 -10.15 6.37 3.48
C GLY A 216 -10.46 7.42 2.45
N LEU A 217 -11.50 7.20 1.67
CA LEU A 217 -11.98 8.11 0.65
C LEU A 217 -13.48 8.34 0.83
N GLY A 218 -13.96 9.55 0.52
CA GLY A 218 -15.37 9.91 0.63
C GLY A 218 -15.81 10.38 2.02
N ASN A 219 -16.98 10.96 2.08
CA ASN A 219 -17.52 11.58 3.29
C ASN A 219 -16.61 12.70 3.84
N GLY A 220 -16.11 13.58 2.97
CA GLY A 220 -15.21 14.66 3.32
C GLY A 220 -13.72 14.26 3.39
N ARG A 221 -13.38 13.04 3.02
CA ARG A 221 -11.99 12.53 2.94
C ARG A 221 -11.51 12.68 1.51
N ALA A 222 -10.78 13.74 1.22
CA ALA A 222 -10.45 14.16 -0.14
C ALA A 222 -9.42 13.26 -0.85
N GLY A 223 -8.60 12.50 -0.10
CA GLY A 223 -7.57 11.65 -0.70
C GLY A 223 -6.45 12.45 -1.38
N ASP A 224 -6.23 13.69 -0.96
CA ASP A 224 -5.17 14.59 -1.38
C ASP A 224 -4.07 14.71 -0.33
N ASP A 225 -3.05 15.51 -0.61
CA ASP A 225 -1.90 15.71 0.29
C ASP A 225 -2.31 16.26 1.65
N ASP A 226 -3.20 17.27 1.67
CA ASP A 226 -3.65 17.90 2.92
C ASP A 226 -4.43 16.91 3.80
N TYR A 227 -5.30 16.12 3.17
CA TYR A 227 -6.04 15.08 3.87
C TYR A 227 -5.11 14.05 4.53
N TYR A 228 -4.09 13.54 3.82
CA TYR A 228 -3.20 12.52 4.38
C TYR A 228 -2.27 13.06 5.47
N ILE A 229 -1.99 14.36 5.50
CA ILE A 229 -1.11 14.99 6.49
C ILE A 229 -1.88 15.62 7.63
N ASN A 230 -2.94 16.39 7.35
CA ASN A 230 -3.59 17.28 8.30
C ASN A 230 -5.10 17.04 8.45
N GLY A 231 -5.72 16.38 7.50
CA GLY A 231 -7.11 16.67 7.20
C GLY A 231 -8.17 15.97 8.00
N SER A 232 -7.96 14.91 8.69
CA SER A 232 -9.01 14.33 9.50
C SER A 232 -8.47 13.50 10.65
N SER A 233 -9.34 13.23 11.63
CA SER A 233 -9.03 12.31 12.73
C SER A 233 -8.62 10.91 12.23
N ASP A 234 -8.89 10.59 10.99
CA ASP A 234 -8.64 9.28 10.39
C ASP A 234 -7.23 9.14 9.79
N ALA A 235 -6.56 10.25 9.45
CA ALA A 235 -5.25 10.25 8.80
C ALA A 235 -4.12 10.79 9.68
N GLN A 236 -4.26 10.73 10.99
CA GLN A 236 -3.24 11.22 11.91
C GLN A 236 -2.22 10.13 12.21
N TYR A 237 -0.94 10.48 12.13
CA TYR A 237 0.11 9.61 12.62
C TYR A 237 0.31 9.83 14.12
N VAL A 238 0.91 8.83 14.71
CA VAL A 238 1.10 8.73 16.13
C VAL A 238 2.58 8.69 16.46
N THR A 239 3.00 9.54 17.37
CA THR A 239 4.29 9.38 18.01
C THR A 239 4.08 9.13 19.51
N SER A 240 4.65 8.04 20.00
CA SER A 240 4.79 7.79 21.43
C SER A 240 6.05 8.43 22.01
N ALA A 241 6.90 8.96 21.15
CA ALA A 241 8.27 9.34 21.49
C ALA A 241 8.44 10.83 21.82
N ASP A 242 7.39 11.53 22.32
CA ASP A 242 7.62 12.81 22.98
C ASP A 242 7.84 12.57 24.47
N PRO A 243 9.09 12.62 24.97
CA PRO A 243 9.38 12.46 26.39
C PRO A 243 8.78 13.56 27.27
N ASN A 244 8.18 14.61 26.67
CA ASN A 244 7.55 15.71 27.38
C ASN A 244 6.02 15.67 27.33
N GLY A 245 5.41 14.65 26.78
CA GLY A 245 3.97 14.42 26.79
C GLY A 245 3.13 15.45 26.00
N LYS A 246 3.75 16.23 25.12
CA LYS A 246 3.03 17.14 24.22
C LYS A 246 2.75 16.43 22.89
N VAL A 247 1.75 15.59 22.93
CA VAL A 247 1.24 14.93 21.73
C VAL A 247 0.22 15.84 21.06
N ASN A 248 0.60 16.52 20.00
CA ASN A 248 -0.35 17.21 19.13
C ASN A 248 -1.06 16.24 18.16
N ASN A 249 -0.70 14.96 18.16
CA ASN A 249 -1.24 13.96 17.27
C ASN A 249 -1.54 12.69 18.07
N LYS A 250 -2.75 12.15 17.89
CA LYS A 250 -3.22 10.98 18.63
C LYS A 250 -2.42 9.72 18.30
N ALA A 251 -1.76 9.20 19.32
CA ALA A 251 -1.02 7.97 19.23
C ALA A 251 -1.93 6.74 19.14
N MET A 252 -1.71 5.88 18.14
CA MET A 252 -2.21 4.51 18.20
C MET A 252 -1.09 3.60 18.68
N TYR A 253 -1.25 3.06 19.85
CA TYR A 253 -0.40 2.01 20.37
C TYR A 253 -0.95 0.68 19.87
N TYR A 254 -0.16 -0.07 19.13
CA TYR A 254 -0.40 -1.49 19.00
C TYR A 254 0.39 -2.17 20.13
N THR A 255 -0.30 -2.50 21.20
CA THR A 255 0.17 -3.50 22.13
C THR A 255 -0.28 -4.84 21.56
N GLU A 256 0.61 -5.58 20.92
CA GLU A 256 0.39 -7.00 20.75
C GLU A 256 0.78 -7.69 22.05
N GLY A 257 -0.23 -8.26 22.72
CA GLY A 257 -0.03 -9.20 23.80
C GLY A 257 0.28 -10.57 23.25
#